data_a3a3a54238ee876958f668a6b895a60f
#
_entry.id   a3a3a54238ee876958f668a6b895a60f
#
_cell.length_a   1.000
_cell.length_b   1.000
_cell.length_c   1.000
_cell.angle_alpha   90.00
_cell.angle_beta   90.00
_cell.angle_gamma   90.00
#
_symmetry.space_group_name_H-M   'P 1'
#
loop_
_entity.id
_entity.type
_entity.pdbx_description
1 polymer ?
#
loop_
_entity_poly.entity_id
_entity_poly.type
_entity_poly.pdbx_seq_one_letter_code
_entity_poly.pdbx_strand_id
1 'polypeptide(L)'
;LKIFRFQGAHTDILADAKVEDLFTDPNITFNTKSTVDLTALSKTFPLQEGVSINGKLDADLKLKCRLSSLKKQDIGRINLRGKLNLQGFELKDAKKDFDFTADASLGFHGDNTLAAKAELRHLVLQSKRLSSTVEKLSARIKTTNPQDTTRIVELKCDFGMNKMKASMGDSLFVYSGKTTAKMTI
;
A
#
# COMPACT_ATOMS: atom_id res chain seq x y z
N LEU A 1 4.28 25.56 -9.84
CA LEU A 1 4.29 24.18 -10.38
C LEU A 1 5.73 23.69 -10.45
N LYS A 2 6.06 22.60 -9.76
CA LYS A 2 7.35 21.91 -9.93
C LYS A 2 7.05 20.52 -10.48
N ILE A 3 7.58 20.23 -11.66
CA ILE A 3 7.54 18.90 -12.27
C ILE A 3 8.87 18.26 -11.95
N PHE A 4 8.83 17.07 -11.37
CA PHE A 4 9.97 16.22 -11.13
C PHE A 4 9.86 15.00 -12.06
N ARG A 5 10.92 14.75 -12.82
CA ARG A 5 11.03 13.55 -13.63
C ARG A 5 12.37 12.88 -13.36
N PHE A 6 12.33 11.60 -13.08
CA PHE A 6 13.48 10.76 -12.96
C PHE A 6 13.33 9.55 -13.88
N GLN A 7 14.34 9.33 -14.72
CA GLN A 7 14.41 8.15 -15.61
C GLN A 7 15.76 7.48 -15.43
N GLY A 8 15.76 6.19 -15.24
CA GLY A 8 16.97 5.38 -15.17
C GLY A 8 16.66 3.91 -14.93
N ALA A 9 17.52 3.01 -15.42
CA ALA A 9 17.52 1.58 -15.14
C ALA A 9 16.11 0.93 -14.99
N HIS A 10 15.25 1.10 -15.99
CA HIS A 10 13.83 0.63 -15.96
C HIS A 10 12.95 1.28 -14.90
N THR A 11 13.35 2.43 -14.41
CA THR A 11 12.59 3.24 -13.46
C THR A 11 12.20 4.54 -14.13
N ASP A 12 10.91 4.84 -14.16
CA ASP A 12 10.35 6.11 -14.65
C ASP A 12 9.46 6.68 -13.55
N ILE A 13 9.83 7.84 -13.02
CA ILE A 13 9.06 8.56 -12.01
C ILE A 13 8.71 9.92 -12.57
N LEU A 14 7.43 10.16 -12.76
CA LEU A 14 6.88 11.46 -13.09
C LEU A 14 6.04 11.92 -11.90
N ALA A 15 6.40 13.06 -11.34
CA ALA A 15 5.65 13.66 -10.26
C ALA A 15 5.51 15.16 -10.48
N ASP A 16 4.33 15.70 -10.25
CA ASP A 16 4.09 17.13 -10.18
C ASP A 16 3.44 17.51 -8.86
N ALA A 17 3.85 18.65 -8.33
CA ALA A 17 3.31 19.21 -7.12
C ALA A 17 2.98 20.68 -7.30
N LYS A 18 1.82 21.08 -6.81
CA LYS A 18 1.36 22.47 -6.76
C LYS A 18 0.95 22.80 -5.35
N VAL A 19 1.41 23.93 -4.85
CA VAL A 19 1.01 24.48 -3.55
C VAL A 19 0.49 25.87 -3.78
N GLU A 20 -0.72 26.15 -3.28
CA GLU A 20 -1.41 27.44 -3.34
C GLU A 20 -1.69 27.89 -1.89
N ASP A 21 -1.93 29.18 -1.69
CA ASP A 21 -2.29 29.76 -0.39
C ASP A 21 -1.25 29.52 0.73
N LEU A 22 0.05 29.64 0.38
CA LEU A 22 1.20 29.32 1.23
C LEU A 22 1.16 29.98 2.63
N PHE A 23 0.59 31.17 2.74
CA PHE A 23 0.64 31.97 3.98
C PHE A 23 -0.60 31.81 4.88
N THR A 24 -1.61 31.10 4.40
CA THR A 24 -2.85 30.87 5.17
C THR A 24 -3.02 29.39 5.51
N ASP A 25 -3.61 28.64 4.60
CA ASP A 25 -3.80 27.19 4.74
C ASP A 25 -3.47 26.53 3.39
N PRO A 26 -2.22 26.12 3.19
CA PRO A 26 -1.74 25.64 1.92
C PRO A 26 -2.61 24.54 1.32
N ASN A 27 -3.06 24.77 0.08
CA ASN A 27 -3.74 23.78 -0.74
C ASN A 27 -2.70 23.01 -1.55
N ILE A 28 -2.56 21.74 -1.29
CA ILE A 28 -1.56 20.85 -1.88
C ILE A 28 -2.24 20.01 -2.94
N THR A 29 -1.74 20.06 -4.15
CA THR A 29 -2.06 19.12 -5.22
C THR A 29 -0.79 18.37 -5.58
N PHE A 30 -0.85 17.05 -5.55
CA PHE A 30 0.26 16.17 -5.91
C PHE A 30 -0.25 15.07 -6.84
N ASN A 31 0.43 14.88 -7.97
CA ASN A 31 0.16 13.80 -8.89
C ASN A 31 1.45 13.04 -9.12
N THR A 32 1.37 11.73 -9.19
CA THR A 32 2.50 10.90 -9.60
C THR A 32 2.04 9.77 -10.48
N LYS A 33 2.83 9.51 -11.51
CA LYS A 33 2.74 8.31 -12.33
C LYS A 33 4.15 7.74 -12.44
N SER A 34 4.35 6.56 -11.90
CA SER A 34 5.67 5.98 -11.81
C SER A 34 5.66 4.46 -11.97
N THR A 35 6.72 3.98 -12.54
CA THR A 35 7.08 2.57 -12.61
C THR A 35 8.49 2.42 -12.06
N VAL A 36 8.65 1.56 -11.07
CA VAL A 36 9.93 1.30 -10.41
C VAL A 36 10.25 -0.19 -10.49
N ASP A 37 11.36 -0.51 -11.13
CA ASP A 37 11.94 -1.86 -11.10
C ASP A 37 12.81 -1.98 -9.84
N LEU A 38 12.29 -2.69 -8.84
CA LEU A 38 12.97 -2.88 -7.56
C LEU A 38 14.24 -3.72 -7.72
N THR A 39 14.27 -4.63 -8.70
CA THR A 39 15.45 -5.45 -9.02
C THR A 39 16.58 -4.59 -9.57
N ALA A 40 16.27 -3.67 -10.47
CA ALA A 40 17.25 -2.74 -11.01
C ALA A 40 17.69 -1.70 -9.95
N LEU A 41 16.74 -1.23 -9.13
CA LEU A 41 17.02 -0.29 -8.05
C LEU A 41 17.97 -0.90 -7.00
N SER A 42 17.76 -2.16 -6.62
CA SER A 42 18.61 -2.86 -5.65
C SER A 42 20.06 -3.07 -6.13
N LYS A 43 20.26 -3.15 -7.45
CA LYS A 43 21.61 -3.20 -8.04
C LYS A 43 22.30 -1.84 -8.01
N THR A 44 21.55 -0.75 -8.11
CA THR A 44 22.07 0.62 -8.09
C THR A 44 22.35 1.10 -6.66
N PHE A 45 21.51 0.72 -5.73
CA PHE A 45 21.64 1.03 -4.31
C PHE A 45 21.85 -0.28 -3.54
N PRO A 46 23.12 -0.66 -3.28
CA PRO A 46 23.43 -1.94 -2.68
C PRO A 46 22.77 -2.08 -1.31
N LEU A 47 22.06 -3.16 -1.15
CA LEU A 47 21.42 -3.55 0.11
C LEU A 47 22.47 -4.15 1.06
N GLN A 48 22.05 -4.44 2.28
CA GLN A 48 22.89 -5.21 3.20
C GLN A 48 23.26 -6.57 2.59
N GLU A 49 24.46 -7.04 2.89
CA GLU A 49 24.94 -8.32 2.40
C GLU A 49 24.01 -9.48 2.78
N GLY A 50 23.61 -10.27 1.80
CA GLY A 50 22.63 -11.35 1.95
C GLY A 50 21.19 -10.95 1.77
N VAL A 51 20.90 -9.65 1.58
CA VAL A 51 19.54 -9.16 1.27
C VAL A 51 19.38 -8.94 -0.22
N SER A 52 18.31 -9.45 -0.79
CA SER A 52 17.89 -9.18 -2.16
C SER A 52 16.41 -8.78 -2.22
N ILE A 53 16.11 -7.86 -3.13
CA ILE A 53 14.75 -7.41 -3.41
C ILE A 53 14.51 -7.49 -4.90
N ASN A 54 13.38 -8.08 -5.28
CA ASN A 54 12.89 -8.16 -6.64
C ASN A 54 11.45 -7.63 -6.71
N GLY A 55 11.01 -7.33 -7.92
CA GLY A 55 9.63 -6.93 -8.18
C GLY A 55 9.51 -5.61 -8.92
N LYS A 56 8.27 -5.26 -9.22
CA LYS A 56 7.91 -4.06 -9.95
C LYS A 56 6.80 -3.32 -9.22
N LEU A 57 6.99 -2.03 -8.99
CA LEU A 57 6.02 -1.14 -8.39
C LEU A 57 5.50 -0.16 -9.45
N ASP A 58 4.20 -0.20 -9.71
CA ASP A 58 3.50 0.79 -10.51
C ASP A 58 2.63 1.67 -9.61
N ALA A 59 2.75 2.98 -9.76
CA ALA A 59 1.97 3.97 -9.01
C ALA A 59 1.31 4.97 -9.95
N ASP A 60 0.03 5.23 -9.75
CA ASP A 60 -0.72 6.32 -10.39
C ASP A 60 -1.61 6.93 -9.31
N LEU A 61 -1.14 8.01 -8.70
CA LEU A 61 -1.79 8.64 -7.56
C LEU A 61 -2.03 10.13 -7.79
N LYS A 62 -3.18 10.60 -7.34
CA LYS A 62 -3.57 12.00 -7.29
C LYS A 62 -4.06 12.35 -5.90
N LEU A 63 -3.41 13.32 -5.28
CA LEU A 63 -3.75 13.85 -3.96
C LEU A 63 -4.12 15.32 -4.09
N LYS A 64 -5.22 15.72 -3.48
CA LYS A 64 -5.57 17.12 -3.28
C LYS A 64 -6.12 17.31 -1.88
N CYS A 65 -5.50 18.19 -1.11
CA CYS A 65 -5.93 18.47 0.26
C CYS A 65 -5.39 19.80 0.75
N ARG A 66 -5.97 20.32 1.83
CA ARG A 66 -5.39 21.42 2.62
C ARG A 66 -4.43 20.87 3.67
N LEU A 67 -3.38 21.62 3.97
CA LEU A 67 -2.40 21.24 4.99
C LEU A 67 -3.05 21.08 6.37
N SER A 68 -4.01 21.93 6.70
CA SER A 68 -4.80 21.82 7.94
C SER A 68 -5.57 20.50 8.02
N SER A 69 -6.13 20.02 6.90
CA SER A 69 -6.85 18.75 6.86
C SER A 69 -5.93 17.55 7.09
N LEU A 70 -4.70 17.58 6.56
CA LEU A 70 -3.69 16.56 6.84
C LEU A 70 -3.28 16.55 8.32
N LYS A 71 -3.00 17.74 8.89
CA LYS A 71 -2.61 17.87 10.30
C LYS A 71 -3.70 17.43 11.27
N LYS A 72 -4.95 17.72 10.95
CA LYS A 72 -6.12 17.32 11.75
C LYS A 72 -6.62 15.91 11.48
N GLN A 73 -6.00 15.19 10.54
CA GLN A 73 -6.46 13.87 10.07
C GLN A 73 -7.92 13.88 9.60
N ASP A 74 -8.35 15.01 9.03
CA ASP A 74 -9.70 15.18 8.49
C ASP A 74 -9.82 14.48 7.14
N ILE A 75 -10.08 13.18 7.22
CA ILE A 75 -10.11 12.25 6.08
C ILE A 75 -11.17 12.68 5.06
N GLY A 76 -12.27 13.28 5.51
CA GLY A 76 -13.36 13.74 4.65
C GLY A 76 -12.97 14.88 3.70
N ARG A 77 -11.87 15.59 3.99
CA ARG A 77 -11.34 16.70 3.18
C ARG A 77 -10.07 16.35 2.41
N ILE A 78 -9.65 15.09 2.45
CA ILE A 78 -8.52 14.57 1.70
C ILE A 78 -9.05 13.86 0.46
N ASN A 79 -8.79 14.41 -0.71
CA ASN A 79 -9.11 13.77 -1.98
C ASN A 79 -7.87 12.98 -2.44
N LEU A 80 -7.90 11.66 -2.25
CA LEU A 80 -6.87 10.75 -2.70
C LEU A 80 -7.48 9.74 -3.66
N ARG A 81 -6.94 9.69 -4.88
CA ARG A 81 -7.37 8.76 -5.93
C ARG A 81 -6.19 8.08 -6.56
N GLY A 82 -6.43 6.91 -7.09
CA GLY A 82 -5.45 6.19 -7.89
C GLY A 82 -5.16 4.81 -7.36
N LYS A 83 -4.04 4.28 -7.78
CA LYS A 83 -3.65 2.90 -7.48
C LYS A 83 -2.15 2.74 -7.31
N LEU A 84 -1.78 1.78 -6.48
CA LEU A 84 -0.45 1.21 -6.37
C LEU A 84 -0.56 -0.27 -6.69
N ASN A 85 0.34 -0.79 -7.52
CA ASN A 85 0.44 -2.21 -7.78
C ASN A 85 1.88 -2.65 -7.57
N LEU A 86 2.07 -3.68 -6.80
CA LEU A 86 3.35 -4.35 -6.57
C LEU A 86 3.22 -5.75 -7.13
N GLN A 87 4.08 -6.09 -8.09
CA GLN A 87 4.05 -7.36 -8.82
C GLN A 87 5.36 -8.09 -8.62
N GLY A 88 5.27 -9.40 -8.36
CA GLY A 88 6.42 -10.27 -8.18
C GLY A 88 7.36 -9.78 -7.10
N PHE A 89 6.84 -9.19 -6.02
CA PHE A 89 7.68 -8.75 -4.92
C PHE A 89 8.30 -9.95 -4.22
N GLU A 90 9.59 -9.93 -4.10
CA GLU A 90 10.38 -10.93 -3.40
C GLU A 90 11.43 -10.22 -2.54
N LEU A 91 11.45 -10.52 -1.26
CA LEU A 91 12.46 -10.10 -0.31
C LEU A 91 13.11 -11.33 0.29
N LYS A 92 14.41 -11.49 0.09
CA LYS A 92 15.21 -12.55 0.70
C LYS A 92 16.27 -11.97 1.61
N ASP A 93 16.45 -12.58 2.77
CA ASP A 93 17.57 -12.33 3.68
C ASP A 93 18.24 -13.67 3.98
N ALA A 94 19.30 -13.98 3.24
CA ALA A 94 20.02 -15.24 3.37
C ALA A 94 20.66 -15.42 4.74
N LYS A 95 21.02 -14.33 5.44
CA LYS A 95 21.60 -14.42 6.80
C LYS A 95 20.57 -14.80 7.85
N LYS A 96 19.31 -14.40 7.64
CA LYS A 96 18.22 -14.72 8.57
C LYS A 96 17.38 -15.92 8.12
N ASP A 97 17.71 -16.52 6.98
CA ASP A 97 16.90 -17.57 6.36
C ASP A 97 15.44 -17.14 6.26
N PHE A 98 15.25 -15.99 5.63
CA PHE A 98 13.95 -15.35 5.51
C PHE A 98 13.64 -15.07 4.04
N ASP A 99 12.49 -15.59 3.59
CA ASP A 99 11.92 -15.37 2.27
C ASP A 99 10.50 -14.84 2.41
N PHE A 100 10.21 -13.75 1.71
CA PHE A 100 8.87 -13.19 1.60
C PHE A 100 8.54 -12.87 0.16
N THR A 101 7.43 -13.41 -0.34
CA THR A 101 6.90 -13.09 -1.66
C THR A 101 5.45 -12.66 -1.58
N ALA A 102 5.06 -11.68 -2.38
CA ALA A 102 3.67 -11.26 -2.50
C ALA A 102 3.43 -10.41 -3.75
N ASP A 103 2.21 -10.47 -4.26
CA ASP A 103 1.65 -9.44 -5.12
C ASP A 103 0.71 -8.57 -4.29
N ALA A 104 0.78 -7.25 -4.48
CA ALA A 104 -0.07 -6.32 -3.75
C ALA A 104 -0.73 -5.32 -4.69
N SER A 105 -1.97 -4.99 -4.41
CA SER A 105 -2.64 -3.86 -5.04
C SER A 105 -3.37 -3.02 -4.00
N LEU A 106 -3.25 -1.70 -4.15
CA LEU A 106 -3.89 -0.72 -3.29
C LEU A 106 -4.59 0.31 -4.17
N GLY A 107 -5.89 0.42 -4.04
CA GLY A 107 -6.71 1.39 -4.78
C GLY A 107 -7.34 2.39 -3.83
N PHE A 108 -7.32 3.66 -4.24
CA PHE A 108 -7.94 4.77 -3.53
C PHE A 108 -9.00 5.43 -4.38
N HIS A 109 -10.17 5.71 -3.80
CA HIS A 109 -11.28 6.40 -4.41
C HIS A 109 -11.76 7.45 -3.41
N GLY A 110 -11.38 8.68 -3.62
CA GLY A 110 -11.71 9.77 -2.72
C GLY A 110 -12.31 10.96 -3.47
N ASP A 111 -13.62 11.17 -3.33
CA ASP A 111 -14.32 12.43 -3.57
C ASP A 111 -15.06 12.78 -2.31
N ASN A 112 -14.47 13.57 -1.43
CA ASN A 112 -15.01 13.88 -0.11
C ASN A 112 -15.37 12.65 0.75
N THR A 113 -14.95 11.46 0.30
CA THR A 113 -15.03 10.19 1.04
C THR A 113 -13.72 9.48 0.82
N LEU A 114 -13.11 8.91 1.84
CA LEU A 114 -11.99 8.00 1.64
C LEU A 114 -12.55 6.58 1.48
N ALA A 115 -12.33 6.00 0.31
CA ALA A 115 -12.49 4.57 0.11
C ALA A 115 -11.16 4.00 -0.34
N ALA A 116 -10.71 2.97 0.35
CA ALA A 116 -9.50 2.25 0.00
C ALA A 116 -9.80 0.76 -0.11
N LYS A 117 -9.17 0.13 -1.09
CA LYS A 117 -9.19 -1.32 -1.28
C LYS A 117 -7.77 -1.82 -1.37
N ALA A 118 -7.42 -2.73 -0.50
CA ALA A 118 -6.15 -3.43 -0.52
C ALA A 118 -6.37 -4.91 -0.85
N GLU A 119 -5.52 -5.46 -1.71
CA GLU A 119 -5.44 -6.88 -1.97
C GLU A 119 -3.98 -7.32 -1.91
N LEU A 120 -3.72 -8.40 -1.20
CA LEU A 120 -2.48 -9.17 -1.24
C LEU A 120 -2.81 -10.53 -1.83
N ARG A 121 -1.97 -11.00 -2.75
CA ARG A 121 -2.13 -12.30 -3.42
C ARG A 121 -0.81 -13.05 -3.37
N HIS A 122 -0.90 -14.38 -3.42
CA HIS A 122 0.25 -15.27 -3.48
C HIS A 122 1.29 -14.96 -2.41
N LEU A 123 0.82 -14.61 -1.19
CA LEU A 123 1.71 -14.34 -0.10
C LEU A 123 2.36 -15.64 0.35
N VAL A 124 3.68 -15.67 0.34
CA VAL A 124 4.50 -16.74 0.92
C VAL A 124 5.49 -16.10 1.87
N LEU A 125 5.57 -16.63 3.07
CA LEU A 125 6.54 -16.24 4.07
C LEU A 125 7.22 -17.51 4.57
N GLN A 126 8.52 -17.56 4.46
CA GLN A 126 9.35 -18.65 4.94
C GLN A 126 10.46 -18.13 5.82
N SER A 127 10.70 -18.82 6.92
CA SER A 127 11.84 -18.63 7.79
C SER A 127 12.22 -19.96 8.43
N LYS A 128 13.32 -20.02 9.18
CA LYS A 128 13.80 -21.26 9.83
C LYS A 128 12.72 -22.07 10.56
N ARG A 129 11.73 -21.40 11.13
CA ARG A 129 10.70 -22.04 11.97
C ARG A 129 9.27 -21.78 11.49
N LEU A 130 9.07 -20.81 10.63
CA LEU A 130 7.73 -20.40 10.18
C LEU A 130 7.62 -20.52 8.66
N SER A 131 6.63 -21.26 8.20
CA SER A 131 6.19 -21.26 6.82
C SER A 131 4.72 -20.85 6.77
N SER A 132 4.40 -19.87 5.96
CA SER A 132 3.02 -19.43 5.79
C SER A 132 2.73 -19.11 4.33
N THR A 133 1.59 -19.54 3.86
CA THR A 133 1.07 -19.21 2.53
C THR A 133 -0.35 -18.70 2.65
N VAL A 134 -0.64 -17.62 1.93
CA VAL A 134 -2.00 -17.08 1.83
C VAL A 134 -2.29 -16.81 0.36
N GLU A 135 -3.33 -17.43 -0.18
CA GLU A 135 -3.70 -17.22 -1.58
C GLU A 135 -4.16 -15.78 -1.81
N LYS A 136 -5.00 -15.26 -0.94
CA LYS A 136 -5.52 -13.90 -1.05
C LYS A 136 -5.90 -13.33 0.31
N LEU A 137 -5.43 -12.11 0.59
CA LEU A 137 -5.97 -11.23 1.61
C LEU A 137 -6.61 -10.02 0.94
N SER A 138 -7.72 -9.55 1.47
CA SER A 138 -8.38 -8.33 1.00
C SER A 138 -8.86 -7.52 2.18
N ALA A 139 -8.67 -6.20 2.07
CA ALA A 139 -9.26 -5.25 2.98
C ALA A 139 -9.95 -4.15 2.18
N ARG A 140 -11.12 -3.75 2.62
CA ARG A 140 -11.83 -2.61 2.06
C ARG A 140 -12.24 -1.70 3.19
N ILE A 141 -11.90 -0.45 3.06
CA ILE A 141 -12.21 0.60 4.04
C ILE A 141 -13.02 1.66 3.31
N LYS A 142 -14.10 2.12 3.92
CA LYS A 142 -14.91 3.21 3.41
C LYS A 142 -15.38 4.08 4.57
N THR A 143 -15.22 5.40 4.42
CA THR A 143 -15.83 6.36 5.34
C THR A 143 -17.31 6.50 5.03
N THR A 144 -18.14 6.57 6.09
CA THR A 144 -19.55 6.92 6.00
C THR A 144 -19.74 8.33 6.55
N ASN A 145 -20.68 9.08 5.99
CA ASN A 145 -21.01 10.45 6.40
C ASN A 145 -19.86 11.47 6.43
N PRO A 146 -18.98 11.54 5.43
CA PRO A 146 -17.84 12.44 5.45
C PRO A 146 -18.20 13.94 5.35
N GLN A 147 -19.45 14.25 5.01
CA GLN A 147 -19.94 15.63 4.88
C GLN A 147 -20.65 16.15 6.12
N ASP A 148 -20.98 15.30 7.05
CA ASP A 148 -21.60 15.68 8.33
C ASP A 148 -20.52 15.99 9.35
N THR A 149 -20.17 17.28 9.49
CA THR A 149 -19.14 17.74 10.42
C THR A 149 -19.58 17.66 11.88
N THR A 150 -20.83 17.31 12.16
CA THR A 150 -21.38 17.19 13.51
C THR A 150 -21.28 15.77 14.05
N ARG A 151 -21.00 14.79 13.19
CA ARG A 151 -20.90 13.38 13.56
C ARG A 151 -19.47 12.85 13.42
N ILE A 152 -19.16 11.88 14.27
CA ILE A 152 -17.93 11.11 14.14
C ILE A 152 -17.98 10.34 12.82
N VAL A 153 -16.91 10.41 12.05
CA VAL A 153 -16.78 9.68 10.78
C VAL A 153 -16.74 8.19 11.09
N GLU A 154 -17.76 7.46 10.67
CA GLU A 154 -17.74 6.01 10.77
C GLU A 154 -16.85 5.40 9.69
N LEU A 155 -16.01 4.45 10.07
CA LEU A 155 -15.21 3.63 9.19
C LEU A 155 -15.83 2.24 9.06
N LYS A 156 -16.26 1.88 7.86
CA LYS A 156 -16.65 0.50 7.54
C LYS A 156 -15.47 -0.25 6.96
N CYS A 157 -15.11 -1.34 7.61
CA CYS A 157 -13.99 -2.19 7.23
C CYS A 157 -14.50 -3.60 6.90
N ASP A 158 -14.23 -4.05 5.69
CA ASP A 158 -14.48 -5.43 5.27
C ASP A 158 -13.12 -6.12 5.06
N PHE A 159 -12.92 -7.24 5.73
CA PHE A 159 -11.73 -8.07 5.58
C PHE A 159 -12.10 -9.41 4.97
N GLY A 160 -11.25 -9.92 4.11
CA GLY A 160 -11.41 -11.24 3.51
C GLY A 160 -10.07 -11.95 3.39
N MET A 161 -10.04 -13.21 3.73
CA MET A 161 -8.91 -14.10 3.56
C MET A 161 -9.36 -15.37 2.85
N ASN A 162 -8.55 -15.87 1.95
CA ASN A 162 -8.80 -17.13 1.25
C ASN A 162 -7.55 -18.02 1.34
N LYS A 163 -7.78 -19.25 1.73
CA LYS A 163 -6.79 -20.33 1.81
C LYS A 163 -5.48 -19.92 2.47
N MET A 164 -5.47 -19.88 3.77
CA MET A 164 -4.27 -19.73 4.58
C MET A 164 -3.76 -21.11 5.03
N LYS A 165 -2.45 -21.31 4.89
CA LYS A 165 -1.74 -22.40 5.54
C LYS A 165 -0.57 -21.80 6.32
N ALA A 166 -0.35 -22.23 7.52
CA ALA A 166 0.81 -21.85 8.30
C ALA A 166 1.32 -23.06 9.10
N SER A 167 2.62 -23.18 9.19
CA SER A 167 3.29 -24.18 10.04
C SER A 167 4.42 -23.52 10.81
N MET A 168 4.63 -23.96 12.04
CA MET A 168 5.72 -23.52 12.88
C MET A 168 6.47 -24.73 13.43
N GLY A 169 7.68 -24.97 12.91
CA GLY A 169 8.42 -26.21 13.15
C GLY A 169 7.61 -27.43 12.69
N ASP A 170 7.78 -28.54 13.38
CA ASP A 170 7.10 -29.81 13.09
C ASP A 170 5.78 -29.96 13.88
N SER A 171 5.40 -28.98 14.68
CA SER A 171 4.42 -29.17 15.74
C SER A 171 3.14 -28.33 15.61
N LEU A 172 3.12 -27.26 14.82
CA LEU A 172 1.96 -26.41 14.68
C LEU A 172 1.56 -26.26 13.22
N PHE A 173 0.34 -26.68 12.88
CA PHE A 173 -0.26 -26.50 11.57
C PHE A 173 -1.59 -25.77 11.70
N VAL A 174 -1.73 -24.68 10.96
CA VAL A 174 -2.97 -23.92 10.86
C VAL A 174 -3.43 -23.91 9.43
N TYR A 175 -4.68 -24.26 9.22
CA TYR A 175 -5.33 -24.15 7.94
C TYR A 175 -6.64 -23.38 8.08
N SER A 176 -6.85 -22.41 7.20
CA SER A 176 -8.10 -21.69 7.11
C SER A 176 -8.54 -21.61 5.64
N GLY A 177 -9.79 -21.91 5.38
CA GLY A 177 -10.42 -21.71 4.08
C GLY A 177 -10.76 -20.24 3.84
N LYS A 178 -12.00 -19.98 3.42
CA LYS A 178 -12.50 -18.62 3.23
C LYS A 178 -12.98 -18.04 4.57
N THR A 179 -12.39 -16.94 4.96
CA THR A 179 -12.77 -16.19 6.17
C THR A 179 -13.10 -14.75 5.81
N THR A 180 -14.16 -14.20 6.38
CA THR A 180 -14.55 -12.80 6.21
C THR A 180 -14.90 -12.19 7.55
N ALA A 181 -14.52 -10.94 7.75
CA ALA A 181 -14.89 -10.16 8.92
C ALA A 181 -15.36 -8.77 8.48
N LYS A 182 -16.36 -8.24 9.16
CA LYS A 182 -16.86 -6.88 8.95
C LYS A 182 -16.82 -6.15 10.28
N MET A 183 -16.37 -4.91 10.24
CA MET A 183 -16.25 -4.07 11.41
C MET A 183 -16.70 -2.64 11.06
N THR A 184 -17.37 -2.01 12.00
CA THR A 184 -17.67 -0.57 11.96
C THR A 184 -17.02 0.07 13.18
N ILE A 185 -16.26 1.13 12.97
CA ILE A 185 -15.55 1.88 14.00
C ILE A 185 -16.03 3.32 13.96
#